data_7f46b69a92a49eceeac978f619f82bcf
#
_entry.id   7f46b69a92a49eceeac978f619f82bcf
#
_cell.length_a   1.000
_cell.length_b   1.000
_cell.length_c   1.000
_cell.angle_alpha   90.00
_cell.angle_beta   90.00
_cell.angle_gamma   90.00
#
_symmetry.space_group_name_H-M   'P 1'
#
loop_
_entity.id
_entity.type
_entity.pdbx_description
1 polymer ?
#
loop_
_entity_poly.entity_id
_entity_poly.type
_entity_poly.pdbx_seq_one_letter_code
_entity_poly.pdbx_strand_id
1 'polypeptide(L)'
;MRDGMRPLGVVLPVYNEGSVPADLVGRMPAIVDRVFVVDDGSTDDGPDLAERAGAEVIRHGSRRGAGAAIRSGLFAARDRGMAAVVVMAGNGKDDPTEVPHVVAPLDEGYDYVQGSRFLRGGSFRNLPRSRHLLIKAYTVAFRLLTGFAASDVTNGFRAYRVSLLSDPRIKLDQQWLDGYELEYYLHYKAVTLPYRVLEVPVSKNYPSGKRDYSKMRPIIDWWHGVRPVLFLALRIRD
;
A
#
# COMPACT_ATOMS: atom_id res chain seq x y z
N MET A 1 7.78 -20.93 18.65
CA MET A 1 7.25 -19.82 17.86
C MET A 1 6.36 -20.43 16.81
N ARG A 2 5.10 -20.02 16.68
CA ARG A 2 4.30 -20.46 15.52
C ARG A 2 4.98 -19.88 14.29
N ASP A 3 5.21 -20.72 13.27
CA ASP A 3 5.61 -20.24 11.95
C ASP A 3 4.47 -19.35 11.45
N GLY A 4 4.66 -18.03 11.57
CA GLY A 4 3.69 -17.05 11.13
C GLY A 4 3.41 -17.14 9.63
N MET A 5 2.61 -16.21 9.09
CA MET A 5 2.24 -16.17 7.67
C MET A 5 3.48 -15.97 6.77
N ARG A 6 4.14 -17.08 6.42
CA ARG A 6 5.39 -17.12 5.66
C ARG A 6 5.28 -18.01 4.42
N PRO A 7 6.02 -17.76 3.36
CA PRO A 7 6.99 -16.65 3.24
C PRO A 7 6.31 -15.29 3.08
N LEU A 8 6.91 -14.24 3.68
CA LEU A 8 6.43 -12.87 3.69
C LEU A 8 7.20 -11.99 2.70
N GLY A 9 6.47 -11.35 1.79
CA GLY A 9 7.01 -10.35 0.87
C GLY A 9 6.69 -8.92 1.31
N VAL A 10 7.54 -7.96 0.97
CA VAL A 10 7.26 -6.52 1.06
C VAL A 10 7.37 -5.89 -0.31
N VAL A 11 6.40 -5.09 -0.72
CA VAL A 11 6.39 -4.36 -2.00
C VAL A 11 6.58 -2.87 -1.74
N LEU A 12 7.60 -2.29 -2.34
CA LEU A 12 7.96 -0.88 -2.29
C LEU A 12 7.85 -0.27 -3.70
N PRO A 13 6.76 0.42 -4.07
CA PRO A 13 6.72 1.20 -5.29
C PRO A 13 7.62 2.43 -5.16
N VAL A 14 8.50 2.66 -6.13
CA VAL A 14 9.46 3.78 -6.12
C VAL A 14 9.45 4.55 -7.43
N TYR A 15 9.70 5.85 -7.35
CA TYR A 15 9.93 6.72 -8.49
C TYR A 15 10.73 7.94 -8.06
N ASN A 16 12.02 7.98 -8.41
CA ASN A 16 12.95 9.06 -8.04
C ASN A 16 12.95 9.34 -6.53
N GLU A 17 13.29 8.34 -5.73
CA GLU A 17 13.35 8.43 -4.26
C GLU A 17 14.82 8.38 -3.74
N GLY A 18 15.82 8.40 -4.63
CA GLY A 18 17.25 8.37 -4.27
C GLY A 18 17.60 7.14 -3.44
N SER A 19 18.40 7.33 -2.39
CA SER A 19 18.85 6.24 -1.51
C SER A 19 17.80 5.71 -0.52
N VAL A 20 16.62 6.34 -0.43
CA VAL A 20 15.60 5.98 0.56
C VAL A 20 15.15 4.51 0.45
N PRO A 21 14.89 3.95 -0.75
CA PRO A 21 14.52 2.53 -0.86
C PRO A 21 15.60 1.58 -0.32
N ALA A 22 16.87 1.87 -0.54
CA ALA A 22 17.98 1.07 -0.01
C ALA A 22 18.04 1.10 1.52
N ASP A 23 17.82 2.29 2.14
CA ASP A 23 17.70 2.40 3.60
C ASP A 23 16.53 1.58 4.14
N LEU A 24 15.36 1.64 3.49
CA LEU A 24 14.21 0.84 3.87
C LEU A 24 14.51 -0.66 3.82
N VAL A 25 15.16 -1.14 2.73
CA VAL A 25 15.57 -2.54 2.58
C VAL A 25 16.49 -2.97 3.72
N GLY A 26 17.51 -2.16 4.03
CA GLY A 26 18.47 -2.46 5.11
C GLY A 26 17.86 -2.47 6.52
N ARG A 27 16.69 -1.83 6.70
CA ARG A 27 15.96 -1.77 7.99
C ARG A 27 14.82 -2.78 8.08
N MET A 28 14.61 -3.64 7.09
CA MET A 28 13.51 -4.63 7.14
C MET A 28 13.73 -5.62 8.28
N PRO A 29 12.66 -5.94 9.04
CA PRO A 29 12.75 -6.94 10.09
C PRO A 29 13.05 -8.34 9.53
N ALA A 30 13.70 -9.18 10.33
CA ALA A 30 14.10 -10.55 9.95
C ALA A 30 12.93 -11.48 9.57
N ILE A 31 11.68 -11.09 9.86
CA ILE A 31 10.50 -11.85 9.43
C ILE A 31 10.18 -11.67 7.94
N VAL A 32 10.78 -10.68 7.28
CA VAL A 32 10.59 -10.42 5.83
C VAL A 32 11.53 -11.34 5.05
N ASP A 33 10.95 -12.22 4.25
CA ASP A 33 11.72 -13.18 3.45
C ASP A 33 12.21 -12.54 2.15
N ARG A 34 11.46 -11.56 1.59
CA ARG A 34 11.81 -10.91 0.32
C ARG A 34 11.26 -9.48 0.24
N VAL A 35 12.07 -8.58 -0.30
CA VAL A 35 11.66 -7.20 -0.61
C VAL A 35 11.63 -7.02 -2.11
N PHE A 36 10.47 -6.64 -2.65
CA PHE A 36 10.25 -6.29 -4.05
C PHE A 36 10.23 -4.77 -4.17
N VAL A 37 11.27 -4.19 -4.74
CA VAL A 37 11.30 -2.78 -5.10
C VAL A 37 10.83 -2.66 -6.54
N VAL A 38 9.72 -1.95 -6.77
CA VAL A 38 9.20 -1.75 -8.12
C VAL A 38 9.50 -0.33 -8.56
N ASP A 39 10.47 -0.23 -9.45
CA ASP A 39 10.88 1.02 -10.07
C ASP A 39 9.93 1.42 -11.20
N ASP A 40 9.20 2.50 -11.02
CA ASP A 40 8.25 3.04 -12.00
C ASP A 40 8.93 4.00 -13.00
N GLY A 41 10.11 3.62 -13.49
CA GLY A 41 10.86 4.37 -14.50
C GLY A 41 11.64 5.56 -13.90
N SER A 42 12.35 5.34 -12.80
CA SER A 42 13.24 6.34 -12.20
C SER A 42 14.38 6.73 -13.13
N THR A 43 14.88 7.94 -12.94
CA THR A 43 16.06 8.48 -13.63
C THR A 43 17.25 8.65 -12.69
N ASP A 44 17.05 8.34 -11.39
CA ASP A 44 18.11 8.33 -10.38
C ASP A 44 18.66 6.90 -10.17
N ASP A 45 19.66 6.77 -9.32
CA ASP A 45 20.33 5.50 -8.98
C ASP A 45 19.64 4.71 -7.84
N GLY A 46 18.49 5.18 -7.37
CA GLY A 46 17.74 4.59 -6.27
C GLY A 46 17.45 3.10 -6.43
N PRO A 47 16.96 2.64 -7.60
CA PRO A 47 16.73 1.22 -7.86
C PRO A 47 17.99 0.36 -7.75
N ASP A 48 19.13 0.86 -8.27
CA ASP A 48 20.41 0.14 -8.22
C ASP A 48 20.96 0.08 -6.78
N LEU A 49 20.75 1.13 -5.99
CA LEU A 49 21.09 1.13 -4.56
C LEU A 49 20.24 0.11 -3.79
N ALA A 50 18.95 0.02 -4.07
CA ALA A 50 18.07 -0.95 -3.45
C ALA A 50 18.43 -2.39 -3.80
N GLU A 51 18.83 -2.65 -5.05
CA GLU A 51 19.28 -3.96 -5.51
C GLU A 51 20.58 -4.38 -4.77
N ARG A 52 21.54 -3.47 -4.63
CA ARG A 52 22.76 -3.70 -3.83
C ARG A 52 22.49 -3.92 -2.34
N ALA A 53 21.39 -3.37 -1.82
CA ALA A 53 20.93 -3.61 -0.46
C ALA A 53 20.19 -4.95 -0.27
N GLY A 54 19.98 -5.74 -1.36
CA GLY A 54 19.39 -7.07 -1.32
C GLY A 54 17.93 -7.15 -1.76
N ALA A 55 17.35 -6.09 -2.34
CA ALA A 55 16.01 -6.14 -2.90
C ALA A 55 15.99 -6.88 -4.25
N GLU A 56 14.85 -7.53 -4.56
CA GLU A 56 14.51 -7.92 -5.92
C GLU A 56 13.89 -6.71 -6.62
N VAL A 57 14.58 -6.14 -7.61
CA VAL A 57 14.14 -4.94 -8.31
C VAL A 57 13.41 -5.29 -9.60
N ILE A 58 12.18 -4.77 -9.73
CA ILE A 58 11.34 -4.89 -10.92
C ILE A 58 11.31 -3.52 -11.59
N ARG A 59 11.83 -3.42 -12.82
CA ARG A 59 11.95 -2.14 -13.53
C ARG A 59 10.88 -1.99 -14.60
N HIS A 60 10.13 -0.91 -14.56
CA HIS A 60 9.30 -0.47 -15.68
C HIS A 60 10.16 0.33 -16.68
N GLY A 61 10.01 0.09 -17.98
CA GLY A 61 10.75 0.83 -19.01
C GLY A 61 10.33 2.32 -19.11
N SER A 62 9.21 2.69 -18.52
CA SER A 62 8.70 4.07 -18.42
C SER A 62 7.71 4.17 -17.27
N ARG A 63 7.43 5.39 -16.83
CA ARG A 63 6.48 5.64 -15.75
C ARG A 63 5.06 5.20 -16.13
N ARG A 64 4.48 4.29 -15.32
CA ARG A 64 3.15 3.71 -15.51
C ARG A 64 2.16 4.14 -14.42
N GLY A 65 2.65 4.54 -13.28
CA GLY A 65 1.86 4.97 -12.13
C GLY A 65 1.98 4.05 -10.92
N ALA A 66 1.64 4.60 -9.75
CA ALA A 66 1.81 3.92 -8.47
C ALA A 66 1.04 2.59 -8.40
N GLY A 67 -0.19 2.54 -8.93
CA GLY A 67 -0.99 1.32 -8.97
C GLY A 67 -0.37 0.25 -9.86
N ALA A 68 0.16 0.62 -11.03
CA ALA A 68 0.88 -0.31 -11.90
C ALA A 68 2.12 -0.87 -11.20
N ALA A 69 2.87 -0.04 -10.48
CA ALA A 69 4.04 -0.48 -9.71
C ALA A 69 3.64 -1.44 -8.58
N ILE A 70 2.63 -1.08 -7.78
CA ILE A 70 2.12 -1.97 -6.72
C ILE A 70 1.67 -3.31 -7.34
N ARG A 71 0.86 -3.29 -8.41
CA ARG A 71 0.39 -4.49 -9.10
C ARG A 71 1.53 -5.40 -9.57
N SER A 72 2.57 -4.83 -10.17
CA SER A 72 3.75 -5.60 -10.60
C SER A 72 4.44 -6.28 -9.43
N GLY A 73 4.58 -5.59 -8.29
CA GLY A 73 5.14 -6.17 -7.06
C GLY A 73 4.27 -7.26 -6.46
N LEU A 74 2.93 -7.08 -6.48
CA LEU A 74 1.98 -8.08 -6.00
C LEU A 74 2.02 -9.36 -6.85
N PHE A 75 2.09 -9.22 -8.16
CA PHE A 75 2.20 -10.37 -9.06
C PHE A 75 3.55 -11.08 -8.87
N ALA A 76 4.64 -10.34 -8.71
CA ALA A 76 5.93 -10.93 -8.39
C ALA A 76 5.90 -11.68 -7.05
N ALA A 77 5.30 -11.12 -6.01
CA ALA A 77 5.13 -11.81 -4.73
C ALA A 77 4.32 -13.11 -4.87
N ARG A 78 3.21 -13.08 -5.61
CA ARG A 78 2.42 -14.27 -5.92
C ARG A 78 3.24 -15.32 -6.67
N ASP A 79 3.93 -14.91 -7.73
CA ASP A 79 4.68 -15.81 -8.62
C ASP A 79 5.94 -16.38 -7.93
N ARG A 80 6.43 -15.73 -6.87
CA ARG A 80 7.49 -16.22 -5.96
C ARG A 80 6.94 -17.06 -4.79
N GLY A 81 5.64 -17.33 -4.76
CA GLY A 81 5.02 -18.17 -3.74
C GLY A 81 4.95 -17.57 -2.35
N MET A 82 4.92 -16.23 -2.23
CA MET A 82 4.71 -15.58 -0.93
C MET A 82 3.32 -15.95 -0.38
N ALA A 83 3.24 -16.24 0.91
CA ALA A 83 1.97 -16.50 1.58
C ALA A 83 1.24 -15.18 1.93
N ALA A 84 2.01 -14.18 2.32
CA ALA A 84 1.54 -12.84 2.63
C ALA A 84 2.39 -11.77 1.97
N VAL A 85 1.80 -10.61 1.76
CA VAL A 85 2.49 -9.44 1.22
C VAL A 85 2.12 -8.19 2.00
N VAL A 86 3.11 -7.36 2.24
CA VAL A 86 2.97 -6.00 2.76
C VAL A 86 3.22 -5.02 1.63
N VAL A 87 2.36 -4.04 1.45
CA VAL A 87 2.63 -2.86 0.62
C VAL A 87 2.93 -1.70 1.54
N MET A 88 4.03 -1.02 1.31
CA MET A 88 4.38 0.22 2.01
C MET A 88 5.06 1.21 1.07
N ALA A 89 5.02 2.49 1.42
CA ALA A 89 5.56 3.53 0.56
C ALA A 89 7.09 3.47 0.49
N GLY A 90 7.66 3.42 -0.72
CA GLY A 90 9.11 3.42 -0.96
C GLY A 90 9.81 4.75 -0.70
N ASN A 91 9.11 5.75 -0.15
CA ASN A 91 9.60 7.12 0.09
C ASN A 91 9.88 7.44 1.58
N GLY A 92 9.96 6.42 2.44
CA GLY A 92 10.34 6.56 3.85
C GLY A 92 9.29 7.16 4.77
N LYS A 93 8.03 7.27 4.35
CA LYS A 93 6.94 7.76 5.22
C LYS A 93 6.43 6.70 6.19
N ASP A 94 6.50 5.45 5.82
CA ASP A 94 6.14 4.30 6.64
C ASP A 94 7.41 3.75 7.32
N ASP A 95 7.30 3.23 8.54
CA ASP A 95 8.43 2.66 9.26
C ASP A 95 8.48 1.13 9.05
N PRO A 96 9.57 0.57 8.48
CA PRO A 96 9.71 -0.87 8.29
C PRO A 96 9.59 -1.68 9.59
N THR A 97 9.95 -1.09 10.74
CA THR A 97 9.87 -1.76 12.03
C THR A 97 8.43 -2.07 12.48
N GLU A 98 7.43 -1.46 11.86
CA GLU A 98 6.02 -1.74 12.10
C GLU A 98 5.48 -2.91 11.26
N VAL A 99 6.24 -3.46 10.30
CA VAL A 99 5.83 -4.61 9.47
C VAL A 99 5.34 -5.79 10.29
N PRO A 100 6.04 -6.24 11.39
CA PRO A 100 5.54 -7.32 12.23
C PRO A 100 4.16 -7.05 12.82
N HIS A 101 3.89 -5.81 13.23
CA HIS A 101 2.61 -5.41 13.80
C HIS A 101 1.48 -5.42 12.76
N VAL A 102 1.78 -5.00 11.53
CA VAL A 102 0.78 -4.97 10.43
C VAL A 102 0.46 -6.39 9.93
N VAL A 103 1.41 -7.32 10.00
CA VAL A 103 1.26 -8.70 9.54
C VAL A 103 0.59 -9.60 10.58
N ALA A 104 0.82 -9.37 11.87
CA ALA A 104 0.37 -10.25 12.96
C ALA A 104 -1.11 -10.68 12.86
N PRO A 105 -2.08 -9.82 12.50
CA PRO A 105 -3.47 -10.26 12.37
C PRO A 105 -3.73 -11.31 11.28
N LEU A 106 -2.86 -11.40 10.27
CA LEU A 106 -3.00 -12.45 9.24
C LEU A 106 -2.84 -13.84 9.86
N ASP A 107 -2.02 -14.00 10.91
CA ASP A 107 -1.87 -15.25 11.66
C ASP A 107 -3.11 -15.59 12.50
N GLU A 108 -3.92 -14.58 12.80
CA GLU A 108 -5.19 -14.71 13.52
C GLU A 108 -6.37 -14.99 12.59
N GLY A 109 -6.09 -15.19 11.29
CA GLY A 109 -7.08 -15.52 10.26
C GLY A 109 -7.74 -14.32 9.60
N TYR A 110 -7.21 -13.10 9.75
CA TYR A 110 -7.59 -12.00 8.89
C TYR A 110 -6.99 -12.16 7.49
N ASP A 111 -7.66 -11.62 6.49
CA ASP A 111 -7.25 -11.72 5.08
C ASP A 111 -6.61 -10.44 4.58
N TYR A 112 -7.03 -9.30 5.15
CA TYR A 112 -6.58 -7.96 4.79
C TYR A 112 -6.42 -7.10 6.05
N VAL A 113 -5.29 -6.43 6.17
CA VAL A 113 -4.98 -5.53 7.29
C VAL A 113 -4.65 -4.15 6.76
N GLN A 114 -5.38 -3.15 7.22
CA GLN A 114 -5.20 -1.74 6.88
C GLN A 114 -4.48 -1.01 8.02
N GLY A 115 -3.34 -0.40 7.71
CA GLY A 115 -2.69 0.51 8.65
C GLY A 115 -3.49 1.80 8.81
N SER A 116 -3.74 2.23 10.05
CA SER A 116 -4.46 3.47 10.36
C SER A 116 -3.65 4.41 11.22
N ARG A 117 -3.55 5.66 10.78
CA ARG A 117 -2.92 6.77 11.54
C ARG A 117 -3.83 7.29 12.65
N PHE A 118 -5.12 6.98 12.61
CA PHE A 118 -6.15 7.59 13.44
C PHE A 118 -6.73 6.66 14.51
N LEU A 119 -6.35 5.40 14.53
CA LEU A 119 -6.63 4.49 15.65
C LEU A 119 -5.82 4.91 16.89
N ARG A 120 -6.31 4.53 18.08
CA ARG A 120 -5.56 4.69 19.31
C ARG A 120 -4.22 3.95 19.21
N GLY A 121 -3.11 4.65 19.38
CA GLY A 121 -1.75 4.16 19.15
C GLY A 121 -1.17 4.51 17.79
N GLY A 122 -1.99 4.89 16.80
CA GLY A 122 -1.52 5.43 15.53
C GLY A 122 -1.07 6.88 15.65
N SER A 123 -0.23 7.30 14.71
CA SER A 123 0.30 8.66 14.72
C SER A 123 0.63 9.19 13.33
N PHE A 124 0.74 10.50 13.23
CA PHE A 124 1.26 11.16 12.03
C PHE A 124 2.03 12.42 12.40
N ARG A 125 3.06 12.74 11.63
CA ARG A 125 3.81 13.99 11.76
C ARG A 125 3.72 14.77 10.45
N ASN A 126 3.65 16.11 10.56
CA ASN A 126 3.65 17.05 9.43
C ASN A 126 2.53 16.82 8.38
N LEU A 127 1.37 16.27 8.78
CA LEU A 127 0.20 16.15 7.89
C LEU A 127 -0.50 17.52 7.78
N PRO A 128 -0.64 18.12 6.58
CA PRO A 128 -1.36 19.37 6.41
C PRO A 128 -2.83 19.28 6.86
N ARG A 129 -3.33 20.32 7.53
CA ARG A 129 -4.71 20.35 8.06
C ARG A 129 -5.77 20.13 6.97
N SER A 130 -5.59 20.73 5.79
CA SER A 130 -6.51 20.54 4.66
C SER A 130 -6.56 19.09 4.21
N ARG A 131 -5.40 18.43 4.11
CA ARG A 131 -5.31 17.01 3.76
C ARG A 131 -5.94 16.12 4.83
N HIS A 132 -5.75 16.44 6.10
CA HIS A 132 -6.38 15.72 7.21
C HIS A 132 -7.92 15.78 7.11
N LEU A 133 -8.48 16.96 6.84
CA LEU A 133 -9.93 17.13 6.66
C LEU A 133 -10.46 16.32 5.47
N LEU A 134 -9.75 16.35 4.34
CA LEU A 134 -10.11 15.57 3.16
C LEU A 134 -10.06 14.06 3.42
N ILE A 135 -9.04 13.56 4.13
CA ILE A 135 -8.96 12.16 4.53
C ILE A 135 -10.17 11.76 5.38
N LYS A 136 -10.54 12.59 6.36
CA LYS A 136 -11.73 12.34 7.21
C LYS A 136 -13.01 12.31 6.39
N ALA A 137 -13.21 13.29 5.52
CA ALA A 137 -14.40 13.35 4.65
C ALA A 137 -14.50 12.11 3.76
N TYR A 138 -13.39 11.71 3.15
CA TYR A 138 -13.33 10.51 2.32
C TYR A 138 -13.60 9.23 3.14
N THR A 139 -13.04 9.12 4.33
CA THR A 139 -13.28 7.97 5.22
C THR A 139 -14.75 7.87 5.61
N VAL A 140 -15.43 9.00 5.90
CA VAL A 140 -16.88 9.02 6.17
C VAL A 140 -17.66 8.55 4.95
N ALA A 141 -17.36 9.06 3.76
CA ALA A 141 -18.01 8.63 2.51
C ALA A 141 -17.83 7.12 2.28
N PHE A 142 -16.61 6.60 2.49
CA PHE A 142 -16.33 5.17 2.36
C PHE A 142 -17.15 4.32 3.34
N ARG A 143 -17.26 4.75 4.60
CA ARG A 143 -18.12 4.08 5.61
C ARG A 143 -19.58 3.99 5.15
N LEU A 144 -20.11 5.10 4.64
CA LEU A 144 -21.50 5.16 4.18
C LEU A 144 -21.76 4.25 2.98
N LEU A 145 -20.78 4.12 2.08
CA LEU A 145 -20.89 3.30 0.87
C LEU A 145 -20.66 1.80 1.12
N THR A 146 -19.84 1.44 2.11
CA THR A 146 -19.43 0.05 2.33
C THR A 146 -20.02 -0.57 3.60
N GLY A 147 -20.45 0.22 4.56
CA GLY A 147 -20.85 -0.24 5.90
C GLY A 147 -19.64 -0.61 6.80
N PHE A 148 -18.41 -0.59 6.28
CA PHE A 148 -17.22 -0.91 7.06
C PHE A 148 -16.78 0.27 7.93
N ALA A 149 -16.54 0.05 9.22
CA ALA A 149 -16.18 1.08 10.20
C ALA A 149 -14.72 1.55 10.07
N ALA A 150 -14.28 1.89 8.85
CA ALA A 150 -12.93 2.35 8.55
C ALA A 150 -12.54 3.58 9.38
N SER A 151 -11.29 3.68 9.79
CA SER A 151 -10.73 4.88 10.43
C SER A 151 -9.74 5.63 9.51
N ASP A 152 -9.08 4.92 8.58
CA ASP A 152 -8.12 5.50 7.63
C ASP A 152 -8.08 4.74 6.30
N VAL A 153 -8.87 5.15 5.34
CA VAL A 153 -8.93 4.51 4.01
C VAL A 153 -7.73 4.87 3.11
N THR A 154 -7.04 5.98 3.42
CA THR A 154 -6.05 6.57 2.50
C THR A 154 -4.60 6.18 2.82
N ASN A 155 -4.37 5.38 3.84
CA ASN A 155 -3.02 4.92 4.14
C ASN A 155 -2.62 3.75 3.23
N GLY A 156 -1.46 3.83 2.61
CA GLY A 156 -0.93 2.80 1.72
C GLY A 156 -0.18 1.67 2.45
N PHE A 157 0.00 1.75 3.77
CA PHE A 157 0.63 0.68 4.55
C PHE A 157 -0.39 -0.40 4.86
N ARG A 158 -0.27 -1.54 4.20
CA ARG A 158 -1.27 -2.61 4.20
C ARG A 158 -0.62 -3.98 4.13
N ALA A 159 -1.26 -4.99 4.75
CA ALA A 159 -0.87 -6.37 4.57
C ALA A 159 -2.07 -7.22 4.16
N TYR A 160 -1.84 -8.23 3.35
CA TYR A 160 -2.87 -9.18 2.96
C TYR A 160 -2.31 -10.53 2.54
N ARG A 161 -3.16 -11.56 2.63
CA ARG A 161 -2.86 -12.88 2.10
C ARG A 161 -2.74 -12.83 0.59
N VAL A 162 -1.73 -13.47 0.05
CA VAL A 162 -1.53 -13.52 -1.41
C VAL A 162 -2.67 -14.26 -2.11
N SER A 163 -3.34 -15.21 -1.44
CA SER A 163 -4.52 -15.89 -1.96
C SER A 163 -5.66 -14.93 -2.38
N LEU A 164 -5.78 -13.76 -1.73
CA LEU A 164 -6.73 -12.71 -2.11
C LEU A 164 -6.51 -12.21 -3.55
N LEU A 165 -5.25 -12.18 -4.01
CA LEU A 165 -4.89 -11.74 -5.36
C LEU A 165 -5.31 -12.72 -6.46
N SER A 166 -5.67 -13.96 -6.08
CA SER A 166 -6.12 -15.03 -6.99
C SER A 166 -7.64 -15.15 -7.03
N ASP A 167 -8.38 -14.35 -6.28
CA ASP A 167 -9.84 -14.35 -6.32
C ASP A 167 -10.34 -13.74 -7.65
N PRO A 168 -11.14 -14.46 -8.46
CA PRO A 168 -11.61 -13.96 -9.75
C PRO A 168 -12.53 -12.73 -9.65
N ARG A 169 -13.04 -12.44 -8.45
CA ARG A 169 -13.83 -11.21 -8.17
C ARG A 169 -12.95 -9.97 -7.98
N ILE A 170 -11.62 -10.16 -7.83
CA ILE A 170 -10.62 -9.09 -7.67
C ILE A 170 -9.81 -9.01 -8.97
N LYS A 171 -10.23 -8.14 -9.87
CA LYS A 171 -9.63 -7.97 -11.20
C LYS A 171 -8.57 -6.88 -11.15
N LEU A 172 -7.33 -7.24 -10.83
CA LEU A 172 -6.22 -6.28 -10.73
C LEU A 172 -5.67 -5.85 -12.09
N ASP A 173 -5.84 -6.67 -13.14
CA ASP A 173 -5.31 -6.43 -14.47
C ASP A 173 -6.21 -5.50 -15.30
N GLN A 174 -6.41 -4.28 -14.79
CA GLN A 174 -7.21 -3.24 -15.42
C GLN A 174 -6.40 -1.94 -15.51
N GLN A 175 -6.23 -1.37 -16.70
CA GLN A 175 -5.43 -0.15 -16.91
C GLN A 175 -5.90 1.05 -16.10
N TRP A 176 -7.20 1.19 -15.82
CA TRP A 176 -7.72 2.28 -15.01
C TRP A 176 -7.28 2.24 -13.53
N LEU A 177 -6.66 1.13 -13.10
CA LEU A 177 -6.05 0.94 -11.78
C LEU A 177 -4.55 1.31 -11.75
N ASP A 178 -3.97 1.80 -12.83
CA ASP A 178 -2.53 2.10 -12.92
C ASP A 178 -2.11 3.27 -12.01
N GLY A 179 -3.02 4.15 -11.65
CA GLY A 179 -2.78 5.25 -10.73
C GLY A 179 -2.97 4.88 -9.26
N TYR A 180 -3.48 5.82 -8.48
CA TYR A 180 -3.78 5.61 -7.05
C TYR A 180 -5.03 4.75 -6.82
N GLU A 181 -5.79 4.47 -7.88
CA GLU A 181 -7.05 3.74 -7.83
C GLU A 181 -6.92 2.33 -7.27
N LEU A 182 -5.80 1.65 -7.55
CA LEU A 182 -5.58 0.26 -7.18
C LEU A 182 -5.76 0.04 -5.67
N GLU A 183 -5.19 0.92 -4.86
CA GLU A 183 -5.25 0.77 -3.40
C GLU A 183 -6.67 0.90 -2.86
N TYR A 184 -7.45 1.84 -3.42
CA TYR A 184 -8.86 2.03 -3.03
C TYR A 184 -9.76 0.92 -3.57
N TYR A 185 -9.47 0.43 -4.78
CA TYR A 185 -10.14 -0.72 -5.38
C TYR A 185 -9.97 -1.97 -4.50
N LEU A 186 -8.72 -2.31 -4.16
CA LEU A 186 -8.43 -3.46 -3.29
C LEU A 186 -9.10 -3.33 -1.93
N HIS A 187 -9.05 -2.15 -1.31
CA HIS A 187 -9.68 -1.93 -0.01
C HIS A 187 -11.21 -2.08 -0.11
N TYR A 188 -11.84 -1.50 -1.13
CA TYR A 188 -13.27 -1.66 -1.37
C TYR A 188 -13.65 -3.14 -1.56
N LYS A 189 -12.94 -3.86 -2.42
CA LYS A 189 -13.17 -5.29 -2.64
C LYS A 189 -12.95 -6.10 -1.35
N ALA A 190 -11.93 -5.80 -0.58
CA ALA A 190 -11.66 -6.50 0.68
C ALA A 190 -12.81 -6.35 1.69
N VAL A 191 -13.40 -5.15 1.81
CA VAL A 191 -14.47 -4.91 2.81
C VAL A 191 -15.87 -5.29 2.32
N THR A 192 -16.08 -5.43 1.00
CA THR A 192 -17.39 -5.77 0.43
C THR A 192 -17.53 -7.24 0.01
N LEU A 193 -16.44 -7.97 -0.09
CA LEU A 193 -16.40 -9.40 -0.26
C LEU A 193 -16.25 -10.08 1.11
N PRO A 194 -16.52 -11.39 1.25
CA PRO A 194 -16.52 -12.08 2.54
C PRO A 194 -15.10 -12.32 3.10
N TYR A 195 -14.28 -11.28 3.16
CA TYR A 195 -12.96 -11.30 3.78
C TYR A 195 -13.01 -10.74 5.20
N ARG A 196 -12.13 -11.26 6.04
CA ARG A 196 -11.89 -10.70 7.38
C ARG A 196 -10.90 -9.57 7.28
N VAL A 197 -11.39 -8.34 7.52
CA VAL A 197 -10.60 -7.10 7.44
C VAL A 197 -10.40 -6.51 8.83
N LEU A 198 -9.18 -6.07 9.14
CA LEU A 198 -8.84 -5.38 10.38
C LEU A 198 -8.06 -4.09 10.09
N GLU A 199 -8.25 -3.07 10.92
CA GLU A 199 -7.36 -1.92 10.96
C GLU A 199 -6.43 -2.03 12.18
N VAL A 200 -5.15 -1.68 11.99
CA VAL A 200 -4.13 -1.62 13.05
C VAL A 200 -3.50 -0.23 13.11
N PRO A 201 -3.13 0.25 14.31
CA PRO A 201 -2.47 1.55 14.43
C PRO A 201 -1.07 1.52 13.81
N VAL A 202 -0.74 2.54 13.02
CA VAL A 202 0.59 2.73 12.45
C VAL A 202 1.01 4.19 12.49
N SER A 203 2.31 4.44 12.39
CA SER A 203 2.87 5.78 12.25
C SER A 203 3.04 6.18 10.79
N LYS A 204 2.98 7.48 10.50
CA LYS A 204 3.34 8.02 9.18
C LYS A 204 4.02 9.37 9.30
N ASN A 205 5.26 9.42 8.85
CA ASN A 205 6.09 10.60 8.93
C ASN A 205 6.15 11.30 7.56
N TYR A 206 5.60 12.50 7.47
CA TYR A 206 5.76 13.34 6.28
C TYR A 206 7.00 14.22 6.45
N PRO A 207 7.91 14.30 5.44
CA PRO A 207 9.11 15.13 5.55
C PRO A 207 8.75 16.58 5.85
N SER A 208 9.47 17.20 6.80
CA SER A 208 9.35 18.63 7.09
C SER A 208 10.06 19.46 6.02
N GLY A 209 9.47 20.57 5.61
CA GLY A 209 10.12 21.58 4.76
C GLY A 209 10.15 21.27 3.25
N LYS A 210 9.75 20.11 2.78
CA LYS A 210 9.60 19.83 1.34
C LYS A 210 8.17 20.10 0.90
N ARG A 211 7.95 21.05 -0.01
CA ARG A 211 6.64 21.27 -0.66
C ARG A 211 6.24 20.07 -1.51
N ASP A 212 7.20 19.28 -2.03
CA ASP A 212 6.99 18.17 -2.98
C ASP A 212 7.12 16.78 -2.33
N TYR A 213 6.80 16.63 -1.04
CA TYR A 213 6.81 15.34 -0.36
C TYR A 213 5.70 14.37 -0.86
N SER A 214 4.78 14.86 -1.64
CA SER A 214 3.73 14.07 -2.28
C SER A 214 3.70 14.38 -3.76
N LYS A 215 3.98 13.39 -4.58
CA LYS A 215 3.85 13.49 -6.06
C LYS A 215 2.37 13.55 -6.49
N MET A 216 1.43 13.61 -5.54
CA MET A 216 -0.02 13.77 -5.78
C MET A 216 -0.34 15.22 -6.17
N ARG A 217 -0.95 15.39 -7.32
CA ARG A 217 -1.49 16.68 -7.78
C ARG A 217 -2.80 16.96 -7.04
N PRO A 218 -2.94 18.14 -6.41
CA PRO A 218 -4.19 18.55 -5.77
C PRO A 218 -5.37 18.45 -6.77
N ILE A 219 -6.54 18.03 -6.31
CA ILE A 219 -7.79 17.88 -7.07
C ILE A 219 -7.78 16.66 -8.01
N ILE A 220 -6.82 16.53 -8.94
CA ILE A 220 -6.81 15.46 -9.93
C ILE A 220 -6.61 14.09 -9.27
N ASP A 221 -5.58 13.94 -8.44
CA ASP A 221 -5.27 12.65 -7.81
C ASP A 221 -6.25 12.32 -6.67
N TRP A 222 -6.96 13.32 -6.12
CA TRP A 222 -8.10 13.08 -5.24
C TRP A 222 -9.29 12.46 -5.97
N TRP A 223 -9.57 12.91 -7.18
CA TRP A 223 -10.58 12.26 -8.03
C TRP A 223 -10.19 10.81 -8.34
N HIS A 224 -8.93 10.54 -8.61
CA HIS A 224 -8.39 9.18 -8.78
C HIS A 224 -8.56 8.30 -7.52
N GLY A 225 -8.57 8.88 -6.33
CA GLY A 225 -8.87 8.16 -5.09
C GLY A 225 -10.35 7.88 -4.87
N VAL A 226 -11.22 8.83 -5.22
CA VAL A 226 -12.67 8.75 -4.96
C VAL A 226 -13.40 7.90 -6.01
N ARG A 227 -13.04 8.05 -7.29
CA ARG A 227 -13.75 7.40 -8.40
C ARG A 227 -13.84 5.87 -8.30
N PRO A 228 -12.82 5.10 -7.81
CA PRO A 228 -12.95 3.66 -7.69
C PRO A 228 -14.10 3.24 -6.80
N VAL A 229 -14.22 3.86 -5.64
CA VAL A 229 -15.29 3.55 -4.67
C VAL A 229 -16.66 3.89 -5.24
N LEU A 230 -16.79 5.03 -5.92
CA LEU A 230 -18.03 5.41 -6.59
C LEU A 230 -18.39 4.45 -7.74
N PHE A 231 -17.42 4.13 -8.61
CA PHE A 231 -17.66 3.25 -9.76
C PHE A 231 -18.08 1.84 -9.33
N LEU A 232 -17.45 1.31 -8.27
CA LEU A 232 -17.78 0.01 -7.72
C LEU A 232 -19.12 0.03 -6.98
N ALA A 233 -19.39 1.05 -6.17
CA ALA A 233 -20.68 1.19 -5.45
C ALA A 233 -21.85 1.35 -6.41
N LEU A 234 -21.67 2.07 -7.53
CA LEU A 234 -22.66 2.26 -8.57
C LEU A 234 -22.67 1.14 -9.63
N ARG A 235 -21.82 0.11 -9.49
CA ARG A 235 -21.65 -1.00 -10.44
C ARG A 235 -21.33 -0.55 -11.87
N ILE A 236 -20.64 0.57 -12.04
CA ILE A 236 -20.18 1.09 -13.33
C ILE A 236 -18.96 0.29 -13.83
N ARG A 237 -18.16 -0.24 -12.90
CA ARG A 237 -17.01 -1.12 -13.15
C ARG A 237 -17.00 -2.25 -12.12
N ASP A 238 -16.28 -3.33 -12.46
CA ASP A 238 -16.05 -4.50 -11.59
C ASP A 238 -14.66 -4.49 -10.95
#